data_c132a9805da4ca86f353e295c04c48aa
#
_entry.id   c132a9805da4ca86f353e295c04c48aa
#
_cell.length_a   1.000
_cell.length_b   1.000
_cell.length_c   1.000
_cell.angle_alpha   90.00
_cell.angle_beta   90.00
_cell.angle_gamma   90.00
#
_symmetry.space_group_name_H-M   'P 1'
#
loop_
_entity.id
_entity.type
_entity.pdbx_description
1 polymer ?
#
loop_
_entity_poly.entity_id
_entity_poly.type
_entity_poly.pdbx_seq_one_letter_code
_entity_poly.pdbx_strand_id
1 'polypeptide(L)' 'MFSEYPDILTVEEACEALRIGYNAAYELLRSGKLRAYKNGRVWRIPKESLKEYILTSSLAAGQKA' A
#
# COMPACT_ATOMS: atom_id res chain seq x y z
N MET A 1 3.14 -3.16 13.26
CA MET A 1 2.41 -2.32 12.31
C MET A 1 1.48 -3.21 11.49
N PHE A 2 0.22 -2.83 11.40
CA PHE A 2 -0.80 -3.58 10.65
C PHE A 2 -1.03 -5.00 11.15
N SER A 3 -0.81 -5.23 12.44
CA SER A 3 -0.95 -6.59 12.98
C SER A 3 -2.40 -7.10 12.90
N GLU A 4 -3.38 -6.19 12.85
CA GLU A 4 -4.78 -6.59 12.76
C GLU A 4 -5.21 -6.91 11.32
N TYR A 5 -4.34 -6.70 10.34
CA TYR A 5 -4.66 -6.99 8.94
C TYR A 5 -4.10 -8.35 8.54
N PRO A 6 -4.74 -9.03 7.58
CA PRO A 6 -4.20 -10.29 7.07
C PRO A 6 -2.91 -10.06 6.30
N ASP A 7 -2.20 -11.15 6.03
CA ASP A 7 -0.93 -11.07 5.29
C ASP A 7 -1.10 -10.47 3.89
N ILE A 8 -2.23 -10.74 3.26
CA ILE A 8 -2.55 -10.21 1.93
C ILE A 8 -3.81 -9.37 2.06
N LEU A 9 -3.74 -8.13 1.62
CA LEU A 9 -4.85 -7.19 1.72
C LEU A 9 -5.53 -6.98 0.38
N THR A 10 -6.81 -6.60 0.45
CA THR A 10 -7.54 -6.10 -0.71
C THR A 10 -7.20 -4.62 -0.88
N VAL A 11 -7.61 -4.06 -2.03
CA VAL A 11 -7.44 -2.62 -2.25
C VAL A 11 -8.16 -1.82 -1.17
N GLU A 12 -9.36 -2.26 -0.82
CA GLU A 12 -10.13 -1.57 0.21
C GLU A 12 -9.39 -1.54 1.54
N GLU A 13 -8.84 -2.68 1.93
CA GLU A 13 -8.09 -2.77 3.17
C GLU A 13 -6.82 -1.91 3.13
N ALA A 14 -6.16 -1.89 1.98
CA ALA A 14 -4.96 -1.06 1.82
C ALA A 14 -5.31 0.42 1.93
N CYS A 15 -6.42 0.83 1.32
CA CYS A 15 -6.88 2.22 1.42
C CYS A 15 -7.12 2.60 2.87
N GLU A 16 -7.77 1.71 3.61
CA GLU A 16 -8.06 1.95 5.01
C GLU A 16 -6.77 2.05 5.82
N ALA A 17 -5.86 1.13 5.59
CA ALA A 17 -4.60 1.09 6.33
C ALA A 17 -3.75 2.33 6.07
N LEU A 18 -3.73 2.80 4.84
CA LEU A 18 -2.93 3.96 4.45
C LEU A 18 -3.71 5.27 4.55
N ARG A 19 -5.01 5.18 4.80
CA ARG A 19 -5.90 6.33 4.89
C ARG A 19 -5.89 7.17 3.63
N ILE A 20 -6.02 6.50 2.51
CA ILE A 20 -6.07 7.16 1.20
C ILE A 20 -7.31 6.71 0.45
N GLY A 21 -7.67 7.45 -0.58
CA GLY A 21 -8.80 7.09 -1.42
C GLY A 21 -8.42 6.05 -2.46
N TYR A 22 -9.43 5.51 -3.14
CA TYR A 22 -9.20 4.51 -4.17
C TYR A 22 -8.34 5.03 -5.32
N ASN A 23 -8.57 6.27 -5.73
CA ASN A 23 -7.80 6.84 -6.83
C ASN A 23 -6.30 6.86 -6.49
N ALA A 24 -5.99 7.29 -5.28
CA ALA A 24 -4.59 7.33 -4.84
C ALA A 24 -4.01 5.92 -4.76
N ALA A 25 -4.78 4.97 -4.26
CA ALA A 25 -4.33 3.59 -4.14
C ALA A 25 -4.02 3.00 -5.52
N TYR A 26 -4.91 3.21 -6.48
CA TYR A 26 -4.70 2.68 -7.82
C TYR A 26 -3.50 3.33 -8.51
N GLU A 27 -3.27 4.61 -8.24
CA GLU A 27 -2.08 5.27 -8.75
C GLU A 27 -0.82 4.63 -8.22
N LEU A 28 -0.80 4.33 -6.93
CA LEU A 28 0.36 3.67 -6.33
C LEU A 28 0.58 2.28 -6.95
N LEU A 29 -0.50 1.57 -7.20
CA LEU A 29 -0.41 0.23 -7.79
C LEU A 29 0.09 0.30 -9.23
N ARG A 30 -0.45 1.24 -10.01
CA ARG A 30 -0.06 1.35 -11.42
C ARG A 30 1.37 1.84 -11.59
N SER A 31 1.81 2.74 -10.72
CA SER A 31 3.15 3.29 -10.82
C SER A 31 4.21 2.38 -10.25
N GLY A 32 3.81 1.34 -9.54
CA GLY A 32 4.74 0.42 -8.92
C GLY A 32 5.30 0.89 -7.60
N LYS A 33 4.84 2.01 -7.09
CA LYS A 33 5.28 2.51 -5.80
C LYS A 33 4.84 1.61 -4.66
N LEU A 34 3.70 0.98 -4.83
CA LEU A 34 3.19 0.01 -3.87
C LEU A 34 3.21 -1.35 -4.55
N ARG A 35 4.08 -2.22 -4.10
CA ARG A 35 4.23 -3.54 -4.70
C ARG A 35 3.00 -4.39 -4.45
N ALA A 36 2.50 -5.00 -5.51
CA ALA A 36 1.33 -5.84 -5.42
C ALA A 36 1.26 -6.71 -6.67
N TYR A 37 0.35 -7.67 -6.65
CA TYR A 37 0.13 -8.50 -7.82
C TYR A 37 -1.37 -8.62 -8.08
N LYS A 38 -1.71 -8.89 -9.32
CA LYS A 38 -3.09 -9.05 -9.72
C LYS A 38 -3.43 -10.51 -9.84
N ASN A 39 -4.53 -10.90 -9.19
CA ASN A 39 -5.04 -12.26 -9.29
C ASN A 39 -6.38 -12.17 -10.00
N GLY A 40 -6.35 -12.34 -11.34
CA GLY A 40 -7.52 -12.11 -12.14
C GLY A 40 -7.82 -10.63 -12.20
N ARG A 41 -8.95 -10.22 -11.64
CA ARG A 41 -9.35 -8.81 -11.64
C ARG A 41 -9.09 -8.13 -10.30
N VAL A 42 -8.56 -8.88 -9.37
CA VAL A 42 -8.41 -8.39 -7.99
C VAL A 42 -6.95 -8.18 -7.67
N TRP A 43 -6.64 -6.99 -7.15
CA TRP A 43 -5.31 -6.70 -6.66
C TRP A 43 -5.10 -7.37 -5.32
N ARG A 44 -3.94 -7.98 -5.14
CA ARG A 44 -3.53 -8.59 -3.88
C ARG A 44 -2.30 -7.83 -3.40
N ILE A 45 -2.41 -7.26 -2.22
CA ILE A 45 -1.37 -6.39 -1.69
C ILE A 45 -0.76 -7.00 -0.43
N PRO A 46 0.47 -7.52 -0.51
CA PRO A 46 1.09 -8.09 0.68
C PRO A 46 1.25 -7.03 1.76
N LYS A 47 0.99 -7.43 3.00
CA LYS A 47 1.13 -6.52 4.13
C LYS A 47 2.54 -5.93 4.21
N GLU A 48 3.53 -6.70 3.84
CA GLU A 48 4.91 -6.23 3.82
C GLU A 48 5.10 -5.06 2.88
N SER A 49 4.34 -5.04 1.78
CA SER A 49 4.42 -3.94 0.82
C SER A 49 3.97 -2.62 1.43
N LEU A 50 2.96 -2.67 2.29
CA LEU A 50 2.50 -1.47 2.99
C LEU A 50 3.58 -0.93 3.90
N LYS A 51 4.23 -1.81 4.64
CA LYS A 51 5.32 -1.40 5.50
C LYS A 51 6.45 -0.76 4.71
N GLU A 52 6.83 -1.39 3.62
CA GLU A 52 7.89 -0.90 2.76
C GLU A 52 7.55 0.47 2.21
N TYR A 53 6.33 0.62 1.72
CA TYR A 53 5.89 1.90 1.18
C TYR A 53 5.93 3.00 2.23
N ILE A 54 5.41 2.72 3.41
CA ILE A 54 5.36 3.70 4.49
C ILE A 54 6.76 4.11 4.93
N LEU A 55 7.64 3.15 5.08
CA LEU A 55 9.01 3.44 5.51
C LEU A 55 9.72 4.31 4.48
N THR A 56 9.59 3.95 3.21
CA THR A 56 10.22 4.71 2.14
C THR A 56 9.66 6.13 2.07
N SER A 57 8.33 6.25 2.16
CA SER A 57 7.69 7.56 2.11
C SER A 57 8.04 8.41 3.32
N SER A 58 8.10 7.79 4.49
CA SER A 58 8.44 8.52 5.71
C SER A 58 9.85 9.06 5.66
N LEU A 59 10.78 8.26 5.15
CA LEU A 59 12.16 8.70 5.01
C LEU A 59 12.26 9.89 4.06
N ALA A 60 11.53 9.81 2.93
CA ALA A 60 11.52 10.90 1.97
C ALA A 60 10.95 12.16 2.60
N ALA A 61 9.86 12.03 3.35
CA ALA A 61 9.25 13.16 4.02
C ALA A 61 10.17 13.74 5.09
N GLY A 62 10.85 12.86 5.81
CA GLY A 62 11.79 13.29 6.83
C GLY A 62 12.93 14.08 6.27
N GLN A 63 13.37 13.74 5.07
CA GLN A 63 14.46 14.46 4.43
C GLN A 63 14.06 15.88 4.08
N LYS A 64 12.80 16.09 3.83
CA LYS A 64 12.32 17.43 3.51
C LYS A 64 12.16 18.31 4.73
N ALA A 65 11.91 17.68 5.82
CA ALA A 65 11.73 18.40 7.06
C ALA A 65 13.07 18.91 7.58
#